data_7e15dc7db45a638ab9d914b479781038
#
_entry.id   7e15dc7db45a638ab9d914b479781038
#
_cell.length_a   1.000
_cell.length_b   1.000
_cell.length_c   1.000
_cell.angle_alpha   90.00
_cell.angle_beta   90.00
_cell.angle_gamma   90.00
#
_symmetry.space_group_name_H-M   'P 1'
#
loop_
_entity.id
_entity.type
_entity.pdbx_description
1 polymer ?
#
loop_
_entity_poly.entity_id
_entity_poly.type
_entity_poly.pdbx_seq_one_letter_code
_entity_poly.pdbx_strand_id
1 'polypeptide(L)'
;MPKPGNSQKRRSLESRRVLWTRADWRGAMNMFLGGGGGDVFADMYRCHSVSLIAAEQQRDPERLESSDKIILPPSALEKLAHLEISYPMMFELTNPSYQAIRLHCGVLEFIAQEGMIYLPYWIMENLHLAEGDILHVRSATIPKGVYVKLQPQTSDFVKISNPKAVLEATLRNFSALTKGEVRARAAARALRRSARRPRRRRRDET
;
A
#
# COMPACT_ATOMS: atom_id res chain seq x y z
N MET A 1 -8.07 23.70 -52.23
CA MET A 1 -6.87 23.43 -51.43
C MET A 1 -7.32 22.93 -50.06
N PRO A 2 -7.15 21.64 -49.72
CA PRO A 2 -7.48 21.13 -48.38
C PRO A 2 -6.29 21.35 -47.42
N LYS A 3 -6.59 21.71 -46.17
CA LYS A 3 -5.63 21.89 -45.10
C LYS A 3 -5.10 20.54 -44.61
N PRO A 4 -3.81 20.38 -44.30
CA PRO A 4 -3.26 19.11 -43.84
C PRO A 4 -3.67 18.81 -42.41
N GLY A 5 -4.01 17.54 -42.16
CA GLY A 5 -4.53 17.02 -40.92
C GLY A 5 -3.52 16.95 -39.81
N ASN A 6 -4.05 17.14 -38.63
CA ASN A 6 -3.40 17.11 -37.32
C ASN A 6 -3.25 15.64 -36.83
N SER A 7 -2.36 14.87 -37.47
CA SER A 7 -2.11 13.45 -37.13
C SER A 7 -0.76 13.17 -36.48
N GLN A 8 -0.04 14.17 -35.97
CA GLN A 8 1.33 13.99 -35.49
C GLN A 8 1.54 14.24 -33.98
N LYS A 9 0.49 14.24 -33.15
CA LYS A 9 0.62 14.41 -31.69
C LYS A 9 0.24 13.19 -30.85
N ARG A 10 0.22 12.01 -31.41
CA ARG A 10 0.03 10.74 -30.68
C ARG A 10 1.28 9.86 -30.70
N ARG A 11 2.48 10.44 -30.62
CA ARG A 11 3.72 9.67 -30.46
C ARG A 11 4.35 9.98 -29.12
N SER A 12 4.63 8.88 -28.39
CA SER A 12 5.52 8.75 -27.24
C SER A 12 5.03 9.29 -25.88
N LEU A 13 4.06 8.61 -25.31
CA LEU A 13 4.13 8.29 -23.89
C LEU A 13 4.50 6.80 -23.72
N GLU A 14 5.42 6.32 -24.56
CA GLU A 14 6.15 5.10 -24.24
C GLU A 14 7.09 5.42 -23.11
N SER A 15 6.74 4.91 -21.95
CA SER A 15 7.47 4.92 -20.70
C SER A 15 8.94 4.61 -20.97
N ARG A 16 9.80 5.61 -20.88
CA ARG A 16 11.22 5.40 -20.63
C ARG A 16 11.33 4.71 -19.27
N ARG A 17 11.36 3.38 -19.26
CA ARG A 17 11.84 2.62 -18.12
C ARG A 17 13.28 3.06 -17.90
N VAL A 18 13.48 3.96 -16.95
CA VAL A 18 14.81 4.34 -16.49
C VAL A 18 15.33 3.12 -15.72
N LEU A 19 16.17 2.34 -16.37
CA LEU A 19 16.91 1.24 -15.75
C LEU A 19 17.98 1.86 -14.84
N TRP A 20 17.61 2.13 -13.59
CA TRP A 20 18.58 2.56 -12.59
C TRP A 20 19.48 1.39 -12.22
N THR A 21 20.79 1.56 -12.36
CA THR A 21 21.76 0.58 -11.84
C THR A 21 21.91 0.77 -10.33
N ARG A 22 22.40 -0.26 -9.65
CA ARG A 22 22.63 -0.23 -8.19
C ARG A 22 23.61 0.87 -7.75
N ALA A 23 24.42 1.37 -8.67
CA ALA A 23 25.37 2.47 -8.45
C ALA A 23 24.71 3.85 -8.56
N ASP A 24 23.79 4.01 -9.51
CA ASP A 24 23.12 5.30 -9.76
C ASP A 24 22.24 5.72 -8.60
N TRP A 25 21.61 4.77 -7.93
CA TRP A 25 20.71 5.09 -6.81
C TRP A 25 21.45 5.40 -5.50
N ARG A 26 22.68 4.86 -5.28
CA ARG A 26 23.49 5.26 -4.11
C ARG A 26 23.84 6.74 -4.15
N GLY A 27 24.14 7.27 -5.32
CA GLY A 27 24.36 8.71 -5.52
C GLY A 27 23.11 9.54 -5.32
N ALA A 28 21.96 9.10 -5.88
CA ALA A 28 20.68 9.75 -5.70
C ALA A 28 20.19 9.71 -4.24
N MET A 29 20.45 8.61 -3.53
CA MET A 29 20.09 8.45 -2.12
C MET A 29 20.85 9.40 -1.21
N ASN A 30 22.15 9.61 -1.42
CA ASN A 30 22.94 10.60 -0.67
C ASN A 30 22.46 12.05 -0.94
N MET A 31 22.00 12.34 -2.14
CA MET A 31 21.47 13.65 -2.50
C MET A 31 20.04 13.88 -1.91
N PHE A 32 19.27 12.81 -1.74
CA PHE A 32 17.89 12.87 -1.24
C PHE A 32 17.79 12.80 0.28
N LEU A 33 18.71 12.11 0.95
CA LEU A 33 18.78 11.99 2.41
C LEU A 33 19.36 13.24 3.08
N GLY A 34 19.65 14.31 2.31
CA GLY A 34 20.10 15.60 2.80
C GLY A 34 20.81 15.49 4.13
N GLY A 35 22.12 15.27 4.14
CA GLY A 35 23.09 15.25 5.22
C GLY A 35 22.68 15.43 6.68
N GLY A 36 21.59 14.85 7.11
CA GLY A 36 21.16 14.80 8.50
C GLY A 36 21.33 13.39 9.03
N GLY A 37 22.41 13.14 9.76
CA GLY A 37 22.66 11.90 10.49
C GLY A 37 21.60 11.69 11.56
N GLY A 38 20.51 11.04 11.18
CA GLY A 38 19.50 10.52 12.09
C GLY A 38 19.28 9.05 11.76
N ASP A 39 19.09 8.25 12.81
CA ASP A 39 18.83 6.81 12.77
C ASP A 39 17.53 6.46 12.05
N VAL A 40 17.49 6.69 10.73
CA VAL A 40 16.32 6.44 9.88
C VAL A 40 16.63 5.26 8.97
N PHE A 41 15.83 4.21 9.07
CA PHE A 41 15.85 3.14 8.10
C PHE A 41 15.36 3.67 6.75
N ALA A 42 16.14 3.44 5.68
CA ALA A 42 15.75 3.72 4.30
C ALA A 42 16.40 2.70 3.37
N ASP A 43 15.59 2.07 2.52
CA ASP A 43 16.06 1.06 1.59
C ASP A 43 15.13 0.96 0.36
N MET A 44 15.55 0.24 -0.66
CA MET A 44 14.80 0.00 -1.88
C MET A 44 14.58 -1.48 -2.11
N TYR A 45 13.36 -1.83 -2.49
CA TYR A 45 12.96 -3.21 -2.74
C TYR A 45 12.19 -3.33 -4.06
N ARG A 46 12.20 -4.52 -4.65
CA ARG A 46 11.28 -4.88 -5.73
C ARG A 46 9.94 -5.25 -5.13
N CYS A 47 8.87 -4.56 -5.55
CA CYS A 47 7.55 -4.78 -5.01
C CYS A 47 6.81 -5.91 -5.74
N HIS A 48 6.10 -6.70 -4.97
CA HIS A 48 5.24 -7.78 -5.42
C HIS A 48 3.95 -7.80 -4.62
N SER A 49 2.87 -8.31 -5.22
CA SER A 49 1.61 -8.48 -4.51
C SER A 49 1.71 -9.55 -3.42
N VAL A 50 1.10 -9.30 -2.25
CA VAL A 50 0.96 -10.31 -1.18
C VAL A 50 0.25 -11.57 -1.64
N SER A 51 -0.49 -11.54 -2.75
CA SER A 51 -1.13 -12.71 -3.33
C SER A 51 -0.12 -13.77 -3.78
N LEU A 52 1.09 -13.37 -4.20
CA LEU A 52 2.15 -14.31 -4.57
C LEU A 52 2.64 -15.11 -3.37
N ILE A 53 3.03 -14.43 -2.29
CA ILE A 53 3.52 -15.11 -1.08
C ILE A 53 2.39 -15.89 -0.36
N ALA A 54 1.14 -15.43 -0.47
CA ALA A 54 -0.01 -16.15 0.04
C ALA A 54 -0.18 -17.51 -0.63
N ALA A 55 0.01 -17.59 -1.95
CA ALA A 55 -0.04 -18.83 -2.71
C ALA A 55 1.10 -19.79 -2.31
N GLU A 56 2.32 -19.27 -2.14
CA GLU A 56 3.48 -20.07 -1.73
C GLU A 56 3.33 -20.65 -0.32
N GLN A 57 2.77 -19.88 0.61
CA GLN A 57 2.65 -20.25 2.02
C GLN A 57 1.28 -20.79 2.42
N GLN A 58 0.38 -21.03 1.46
CA GLN A 58 -0.99 -21.49 1.69
C GLN A 58 -1.78 -20.62 2.70
N ARG A 59 -1.54 -19.32 2.68
CA ARG A 59 -2.23 -18.33 3.51
C ARG A 59 -3.47 -17.80 2.81
N ASP A 60 -4.41 -17.26 3.60
CA ASP A 60 -5.56 -16.55 3.07
C ASP A 60 -5.13 -15.19 2.44
N PRO A 61 -5.13 -15.07 1.10
CA PRO A 61 -4.75 -13.82 0.44
C PRO A 61 -5.71 -12.68 0.78
N GLU A 62 -6.97 -12.99 1.09
CA GLU A 62 -7.96 -11.99 1.44
C GLU A 62 -7.62 -11.26 2.73
N ARG A 63 -7.07 -11.98 3.70
CA ARG A 63 -6.67 -11.40 4.98
C ARG A 63 -5.50 -10.45 4.80
N LEU A 64 -4.53 -10.79 3.96
CA LEU A 64 -3.37 -9.95 3.67
C LEU A 64 -3.79 -8.69 2.89
N GLU A 65 -4.61 -8.86 1.84
CA GLU A 65 -5.13 -7.77 1.01
C GLU A 65 -6.06 -6.80 1.78
N SER A 66 -6.67 -7.23 2.88
CA SER A 66 -7.58 -6.41 3.67
C SER A 66 -6.89 -5.58 4.76
N SER A 67 -5.57 -5.49 4.74
CA SER A 67 -4.76 -4.76 5.70
C SER A 67 -3.86 -3.72 5.04
N ASP A 68 -3.15 -2.93 5.85
CA ASP A 68 -2.07 -2.03 5.42
C ASP A 68 -0.68 -2.62 5.73
N LYS A 69 -0.60 -3.94 5.91
CA LYS A 69 0.63 -4.58 6.34
C LYS A 69 1.46 -5.02 5.15
N ILE A 70 2.75 -4.73 5.22
CA ILE A 70 3.77 -5.18 4.27
C ILE A 70 4.58 -6.34 4.84
N ILE A 71 5.22 -7.10 3.96
CA ILE A 71 6.15 -8.16 4.33
C ILE A 71 7.53 -7.79 3.78
N LEU A 72 8.50 -7.68 4.67
CA LEU A 72 9.88 -7.29 4.38
C LEU A 72 10.83 -8.50 4.49
N PRO A 73 12.07 -8.41 3.94
CA PRO A 73 13.08 -9.45 4.12
C PRO A 73 13.71 -9.41 5.52
N PRO A 74 14.33 -10.53 5.98
CA PRO A 74 15.00 -10.60 7.27
C PRO A 74 16.12 -9.57 7.46
N SER A 75 16.86 -9.24 6.40
CA SER A 75 17.91 -8.21 6.43
C SER A 75 17.39 -6.82 6.80
N ALA A 76 16.11 -6.53 6.50
CA ALA A 76 15.48 -5.29 6.93
C ALA A 76 15.30 -5.25 8.45
N LEU A 77 14.92 -6.38 9.08
CA LEU A 77 14.81 -6.47 10.53
C LEU A 77 16.17 -6.27 11.22
N GLU A 78 17.25 -6.86 10.68
CA GLU A 78 18.59 -6.67 11.20
C GLU A 78 18.99 -5.19 11.19
N LYS A 79 18.76 -4.49 10.07
CA LYS A 79 19.00 -3.04 9.97
C LYS A 79 18.17 -2.24 10.96
N LEU A 80 16.89 -2.59 11.12
CA LEU A 80 15.97 -1.92 12.05
C LEU A 80 16.36 -2.15 13.51
N ALA A 81 16.91 -3.33 13.86
CA ALA A 81 17.35 -3.66 15.21
C ALA A 81 18.55 -2.82 15.68
N HIS A 82 19.36 -2.30 14.77
CA HIS A 82 20.45 -1.37 15.07
C HIS A 82 20.02 0.09 15.22
N LEU A 83 18.75 0.37 14.91
CA LEU A 83 18.17 1.71 14.99
C LEU A 83 17.19 1.76 16.17
N GLU A 84 17.18 2.87 16.91
CA GLU A 84 16.21 3.11 17.99
C GLU A 84 14.84 3.48 17.39
N ILE A 85 14.14 2.47 16.83
CA ILE A 85 12.85 2.70 16.20
C ILE A 85 11.71 2.53 17.19
N SER A 86 10.83 3.52 17.25
CA SER A 86 9.63 3.48 18.10
C SER A 86 8.60 2.44 17.59
N TYR A 87 7.98 1.74 18.52
CA TYR A 87 6.87 0.83 18.20
C TYR A 87 5.52 1.54 18.27
N PRO A 88 4.56 1.17 17.41
CA PRO A 88 4.66 0.19 16.32
C PRO A 88 5.54 0.69 15.16
N MET A 89 6.28 -0.24 14.52
CA MET A 89 7.10 0.09 13.35
C MET A 89 6.20 0.51 12.20
N MET A 90 6.38 1.75 11.75
CA MET A 90 5.64 2.35 10.63
C MET A 90 6.60 2.75 9.52
N PHE A 91 6.13 2.65 8.29
CA PHE A 91 6.92 2.92 7.10
C PHE A 91 6.20 3.88 6.16
N GLU A 92 6.95 4.77 5.56
CA GLU A 92 6.57 5.57 4.41
C GLU A 92 7.02 4.86 3.14
N LEU A 93 6.10 4.68 2.21
CA LEU A 93 6.32 4.08 0.91
C LEU A 93 6.26 5.15 -0.17
N THR A 94 7.22 5.15 -1.07
CA THR A 94 7.28 6.12 -2.17
C THR A 94 7.71 5.45 -3.47
N ASN A 95 7.00 5.71 -4.55
CA ASN A 95 7.44 5.33 -5.88
C ASN A 95 8.50 6.33 -6.38
N PRO A 96 9.73 5.89 -6.70
CA PRO A 96 10.77 6.80 -7.19
C PRO A 96 10.37 7.61 -8.43
N SER A 97 9.47 7.08 -9.27
CA SER A 97 8.96 7.75 -10.46
C SER A 97 7.87 8.78 -10.18
N TYR A 98 7.19 8.67 -9.02
CA TYR A 98 6.05 9.53 -8.62
C TYR A 98 6.20 9.99 -7.17
N GLN A 99 7.28 10.71 -6.87
CA GLN A 99 7.69 11.11 -5.51
C GLN A 99 6.68 11.95 -4.72
N ALA A 100 5.70 12.55 -5.41
CA ALA A 100 4.63 13.33 -4.77
C ALA A 100 3.62 12.43 -4.04
N ILE A 101 3.53 11.15 -4.42
CA ILE A 101 2.59 10.20 -3.83
C ILE A 101 3.33 9.38 -2.76
N ARG A 102 2.84 9.48 -1.55
CA ARG A 102 3.38 8.76 -0.38
C ARG A 102 2.25 8.01 0.31
N LEU A 103 2.54 6.81 0.78
CA LEU A 103 1.64 6.03 1.62
C LEU A 103 2.35 5.59 2.88
N HIS A 104 1.57 5.41 3.94
CA HIS A 104 2.07 4.91 5.21
C HIS A 104 1.45 3.55 5.51
N CYS A 105 2.26 2.67 6.05
CA CYS A 105 1.87 1.30 6.32
C CYS A 105 2.58 0.75 7.57
N GLY A 106 2.07 -0.35 8.10
CA GLY A 106 2.77 -1.13 9.12
C GLY A 106 3.45 -2.36 8.49
N VAL A 107 4.27 -3.05 9.27
CA VAL A 107 4.85 -4.34 8.89
C VAL A 107 4.07 -5.48 9.53
N LEU A 108 3.94 -6.59 8.80
CA LEU A 108 3.37 -7.84 9.30
C LEU A 108 4.48 -8.78 9.76
N GLU A 109 5.40 -9.11 8.86
CA GLU A 109 6.44 -10.12 9.06
C GLU A 109 7.70 -9.77 8.25
N PHE A 110 8.82 -10.42 8.61
CA PHE A 110 10.12 -10.28 7.94
C PHE A 110 10.55 -11.61 7.35
N ILE A 111 9.84 -12.06 6.31
CA ILE A 111 10.02 -13.38 5.68
C ILE A 111 10.09 -13.30 4.16
N ALA A 112 10.12 -12.09 3.59
CA ALA A 112 10.28 -11.91 2.15
C ALA A 112 11.67 -12.38 1.69
N GLN A 113 11.79 -12.69 0.41
CA GLN A 113 13.08 -12.93 -0.21
C GLN A 113 13.93 -11.66 -0.20
N GLU A 114 15.25 -11.81 -0.12
CA GLU A 114 16.16 -10.67 -0.09
C GLU A 114 16.02 -9.78 -1.33
N GLY A 115 15.88 -8.46 -1.05
CA GLY A 115 15.64 -7.46 -2.08
C GLY A 115 14.21 -7.36 -2.57
N MET A 116 13.27 -8.14 -2.01
CA MET A 116 11.85 -8.10 -2.33
C MET A 116 11.00 -7.59 -1.17
N ILE A 117 9.84 -7.04 -1.51
CA ILE A 117 8.80 -6.62 -0.57
C ILE A 117 7.44 -7.04 -1.12
N TYR A 118 6.58 -7.54 -0.25
CA TYR A 118 5.21 -7.88 -0.64
C TYR A 118 4.23 -6.87 -0.05
N LEU A 119 3.35 -6.37 -0.91
CA LEU A 119 2.38 -5.31 -0.62
C LEU A 119 0.96 -5.76 -0.95
N PRO A 120 -0.05 -5.34 -0.20
CA PRO A 120 -1.43 -5.38 -0.67
C PRO A 120 -1.58 -4.65 -2.01
N TYR A 121 -2.34 -5.24 -2.92
CA TYR A 121 -2.47 -4.71 -4.28
C TYR A 121 -3.00 -3.27 -4.33
N TRP A 122 -3.89 -2.90 -3.40
CA TRP A 122 -4.41 -1.53 -3.32
C TRP A 122 -3.30 -0.49 -3.02
N ILE A 123 -2.23 -0.86 -2.30
CA ILE A 123 -1.05 0.00 -2.07
C ILE A 123 -0.30 0.19 -3.40
N MET A 124 -0.11 -0.88 -4.15
CA MET A 124 0.54 -0.82 -5.47
C MET A 124 -0.26 0.08 -6.43
N GLU A 125 -1.59 -0.06 -6.47
CA GLU A 125 -2.46 0.82 -7.29
C GLU A 125 -2.31 2.30 -6.91
N ASN A 126 -2.34 2.63 -5.62
CA ASN A 126 -2.20 4.02 -5.17
C ASN A 126 -0.83 4.62 -5.47
N LEU A 127 0.23 3.82 -5.43
CA LEU A 127 1.60 4.25 -5.73
C LEU A 127 1.95 4.12 -7.22
N HIS A 128 1.01 3.69 -8.07
CA HIS A 128 1.23 3.44 -9.50
C HIS A 128 2.41 2.49 -9.76
N LEU A 129 2.46 1.39 -9.01
CA LEU A 129 3.48 0.36 -9.11
C LEU A 129 2.95 -0.86 -9.87
N ALA A 130 3.80 -1.42 -10.72
CA ALA A 130 3.61 -2.74 -11.31
C ALA A 130 4.46 -3.79 -10.57
N GLU A 131 4.17 -5.08 -10.81
CA GLU A 131 4.97 -6.19 -10.28
C GLU A 131 6.44 -6.06 -10.70
N GLY A 132 7.35 -6.15 -9.71
CA GLY A 132 8.78 -6.03 -9.92
C GLY A 132 9.34 -4.61 -10.00
N ASP A 133 8.51 -3.58 -9.90
CA ASP A 133 8.97 -2.19 -9.84
C ASP A 133 9.73 -1.90 -8.55
N ILE A 134 10.58 -0.88 -8.60
CA ILE A 134 11.35 -0.46 -7.42
C ILE A 134 10.48 0.46 -6.54
N LEU A 135 10.48 0.14 -5.25
CA LEU A 135 9.81 0.90 -4.20
C LEU A 135 10.83 1.39 -3.18
N HIS A 136 10.74 2.63 -2.79
CA HIS A 136 11.50 3.20 -1.68
C HIS A 136 10.71 3.05 -0.38
N VAL A 137 11.34 2.49 0.64
CA VAL A 137 10.78 2.25 1.97
C VAL A 137 11.60 2.99 3.01
N ARG A 138 10.96 3.79 3.83
CA ARG A 138 11.59 4.58 4.89
C ARG A 138 10.84 4.36 6.20
N SER A 139 11.55 4.25 7.33
CA SER A 139 10.89 4.28 8.62
C SER A 139 10.27 5.66 8.90
N ALA A 140 9.08 5.69 9.47
CA ALA A 140 8.35 6.92 9.73
C ALA A 140 7.74 6.92 11.13
N THR A 141 7.82 8.05 11.81
CA THR A 141 7.08 8.28 13.05
C THR A 141 5.81 9.04 12.73
N ILE A 142 4.66 8.39 12.94
CA ILE A 142 3.36 8.93 12.56
C ILE A 142 2.60 9.33 13.82
N PRO A 143 2.05 10.57 13.90
CA PRO A 143 1.24 10.98 15.03
C PRO A 143 -0.06 10.18 15.11
N LYS A 144 -0.58 9.97 16.31
CA LYS A 144 -1.88 9.32 16.51
C LYS A 144 -2.99 10.16 15.90
N GLY A 145 -3.81 9.51 15.05
CA GLY A 145 -4.97 10.15 14.46
C GLY A 145 -6.05 10.45 15.49
N VAL A 146 -6.58 11.67 15.46
CA VAL A 146 -7.70 12.12 16.31
C VAL A 146 -9.00 12.13 15.51
N TYR A 147 -8.91 12.40 14.22
CA TYR A 147 -10.07 12.53 13.34
C TYR A 147 -9.75 12.02 11.94
N VAL A 148 -10.70 11.33 11.33
CA VAL A 148 -10.62 10.89 9.93
C VAL A 148 -11.91 11.26 9.19
N LYS A 149 -11.77 11.79 7.98
CA LYS A 149 -12.87 12.03 7.05
C LYS A 149 -12.75 11.02 5.91
N LEU A 150 -13.73 10.15 5.78
CA LEU A 150 -13.81 9.17 4.71
C LEU A 150 -14.85 9.60 3.67
N GLN A 151 -14.49 9.50 2.40
CA GLN A 151 -15.38 9.81 1.29
C GLN A 151 -15.70 8.52 0.53
N PRO A 152 -16.97 8.11 0.44
CA PRO A 152 -17.37 6.98 -0.38
C PRO A 152 -17.09 7.25 -1.86
N GLN A 153 -16.53 6.26 -2.56
CA GLN A 153 -16.27 6.32 -4.00
C GLN A 153 -17.48 5.87 -4.82
N THR A 154 -18.40 5.11 -4.22
CA THR A 154 -19.58 4.58 -4.89
C THR A 154 -20.85 4.83 -4.08
N SER A 155 -22.00 4.97 -4.79
CA SER A 155 -23.32 5.11 -4.17
C SER A 155 -23.77 3.86 -3.40
N ASP A 156 -23.14 2.70 -3.62
CA ASP A 156 -23.47 1.46 -2.92
C ASP A 156 -23.23 1.56 -1.41
N PHE A 157 -22.36 2.46 -0.98
CA PHE A 157 -22.12 2.73 0.43
C PHE A 157 -23.40 3.15 1.17
N VAL A 158 -24.31 3.87 0.51
CA VAL A 158 -25.59 4.33 1.10
C VAL A 158 -26.55 3.15 1.35
N LYS A 159 -26.37 2.03 0.62
CA LYS A 159 -27.21 0.82 0.75
C LYS A 159 -26.83 -0.04 1.96
N ILE A 160 -25.76 0.30 2.68
CA ILE A 160 -25.33 -0.45 3.85
C ILE A 160 -26.26 -0.11 5.02
N SER A 161 -26.79 -1.13 5.68
CA SER A 161 -27.67 -0.95 6.84
C SER A 161 -26.99 -0.31 8.05
N ASN A 162 -25.68 -0.57 8.24
CA ASN A 162 -24.88 0.04 9.31
C ASN A 162 -23.45 0.37 8.81
N PRO A 163 -23.29 1.51 8.12
CA PRO A 163 -21.99 1.89 7.56
C PRO A 163 -20.90 2.11 8.62
N LYS A 164 -21.27 2.63 9.80
CA LYS A 164 -20.34 2.85 10.91
C LYS A 164 -19.68 1.54 11.37
N ALA A 165 -20.47 0.52 11.66
CA ALA A 165 -19.96 -0.77 12.11
C ALA A 165 -19.07 -1.45 11.06
N VAL A 166 -19.41 -1.30 9.77
CA VAL A 166 -18.58 -1.84 8.66
C VAL A 166 -17.24 -1.11 8.60
N LEU A 167 -17.24 0.21 8.70
CA LEU A 167 -16.00 1.00 8.71
C LEU A 167 -15.14 0.69 9.93
N GLU A 168 -15.70 0.65 11.13
CA GLU A 168 -14.97 0.29 12.34
C GLU A 168 -14.33 -1.10 12.25
N ALA A 169 -15.07 -2.09 11.74
CA ALA A 169 -14.56 -3.45 11.56
C ALA A 169 -13.41 -3.50 10.51
N THR A 170 -13.53 -2.71 9.46
CA THR A 170 -12.51 -2.63 8.40
C THR A 170 -11.26 -1.91 8.91
N LEU A 171 -11.42 -0.75 9.55
CA LEU A 171 -10.30 0.09 10.00
C LEU A 171 -9.44 -0.56 11.09
N ARG A 172 -9.95 -1.54 11.81
CA ARG A 172 -9.17 -2.29 12.82
C ARG A 172 -7.94 -2.99 12.24
N ASN A 173 -7.96 -3.31 10.96
CA ASN A 173 -6.85 -3.98 10.29
C ASN A 173 -5.75 -3.01 9.82
N PHE A 174 -5.97 -1.71 9.98
CA PHE A 174 -5.08 -0.68 9.50
C PHE A 174 -4.32 0.00 10.64
N SER A 175 -3.02 0.16 10.46
CA SER A 175 -2.14 0.87 11.41
C SER A 175 -2.06 2.34 11.11
N ALA A 176 -2.16 2.71 9.82
CA ALA A 176 -2.05 4.08 9.35
C ALA A 176 -3.11 4.41 8.32
N LEU A 177 -3.40 5.70 8.21
CA LEU A 177 -4.22 6.29 7.16
C LEU A 177 -3.46 7.46 6.56
N THR A 178 -3.39 7.51 5.25
CA THR A 178 -2.73 8.61 4.52
C THR A 178 -3.77 9.46 3.81
N LYS A 179 -3.63 10.76 3.88
CA LYS A 179 -4.54 11.69 3.19
C LYS A 179 -4.49 11.45 1.68
N GLY A 180 -5.66 11.24 1.08
CA GLY A 180 -5.80 11.05 -0.38
C GLY A 180 -5.68 9.60 -0.86
N GLU A 181 -5.40 8.63 0.02
CA GLU A 181 -5.39 7.22 -0.36
C GLU A 181 -6.79 6.70 -0.74
N VAL A 182 -6.84 5.80 -1.70
CA VAL A 182 -8.07 5.16 -2.17
C VAL A 182 -8.05 3.67 -1.80
N ARG A 183 -9.11 3.21 -1.12
CA ARG A 183 -9.25 1.81 -0.64
C ARG A 183 -10.49 1.14 -1.26
N ALA A 184 -10.53 1.10 -2.59
CA ALA A 184 -11.70 0.66 -3.33
C ALA A 184 -12.13 -0.78 -3.01
N ARG A 185 -11.19 -1.71 -2.82
CA ARG A 185 -11.50 -3.15 -2.62
C ARG A 185 -11.92 -3.52 -1.22
N ALA A 186 -11.36 -2.90 -0.19
CA ALA A 186 -11.70 -3.23 1.21
C ALA A 186 -13.17 -2.88 1.55
N ALA A 187 -13.63 -1.72 1.11
CA ALA A 187 -15.02 -1.29 1.31
C ALA A 187 -16.02 -2.12 0.49
N ALA A 188 -15.76 -2.38 -0.79
CA ALA A 188 -16.64 -3.17 -1.65
C ALA A 188 -16.80 -4.62 -1.18
N ARG A 189 -15.77 -5.20 -0.56
CA ARG A 189 -15.78 -6.57 -0.06
C ARG A 189 -16.49 -6.73 1.27
N ALA A 190 -16.34 -5.76 2.17
CA ALA A 190 -17.12 -5.67 3.41
C ALA A 190 -18.62 -5.59 3.10
N LEU A 191 -18.97 -4.86 2.03
CA LEU A 191 -20.34 -4.77 1.49
C LEU A 191 -20.88 -6.12 1.02
N ARG A 192 -20.09 -6.90 0.25
CA ARG A 192 -20.49 -8.22 -0.25
C ARG A 192 -20.67 -9.24 0.90
N ARG A 193 -19.87 -9.16 1.96
CA ARG A 193 -20.02 -10.03 3.14
C ARG A 193 -21.28 -9.70 3.97
N SER A 194 -21.60 -8.42 4.14
CA SER A 194 -22.81 -8.01 4.86
C SER A 194 -24.10 -8.42 4.10
N ALA A 195 -24.06 -8.34 2.77
CA ALA A 195 -25.18 -8.75 1.92
C ALA A 195 -25.40 -10.28 1.88
N ARG A 196 -24.35 -11.08 2.13
CA ARG A 196 -24.41 -12.56 2.11
C ARG A 196 -24.80 -13.22 3.44
N ARG A 197 -24.93 -12.45 4.55
CA ARG A 197 -25.44 -13.03 5.79
C ARG A 197 -26.93 -13.31 5.62
N PRO A 198 -27.38 -14.58 5.59
CA PRO A 198 -28.80 -14.90 5.53
C PRO A 198 -29.45 -14.34 6.79
N ARG A 199 -30.58 -13.63 6.62
CA ARG A 199 -31.47 -13.27 7.73
C ARG A 199 -31.78 -14.56 8.49
N ARG A 200 -31.28 -14.71 9.73
CA ARG A 200 -31.76 -15.73 10.65
C ARG A 200 -33.26 -15.53 10.74
N ARG A 201 -34.03 -16.46 10.16
CA ARG A 201 -35.46 -16.56 10.42
C ARG A 201 -35.61 -16.69 11.94
N ARG A 202 -36.27 -15.74 12.57
CA ARG A 202 -36.84 -15.96 13.90
C ARG A 202 -37.72 -17.20 13.76
N ARG A 203 -37.40 -18.26 14.45
CA ARG A 203 -38.37 -19.31 14.74
C ARG A 203 -39.37 -18.63 15.69
N ASP A 204 -40.55 -18.43 15.21
CA ASP A 204 -41.70 -18.12 16.06
C ASP A 204 -41.93 -19.38 16.88
N GLU A 205 -41.70 -19.22 18.18
CA GLU A 205 -42.11 -20.24 19.18
C GLU A 205 -43.62 -20.08 19.34
N THR A 206 -44.38 -21.03 18.86
CA THR A 206 -45.76 -21.32 19.28
C THR A 206 -45.70 -22.35 20.39
#